data_aa7ac321a058a419ddd85af9ab98d2ec
#
_entry.id   aa7ac321a058a419ddd85af9ab98d2ec
#
_cell.length_a   1.000
_cell.length_b   1.000
_cell.length_c   1.000
_cell.angle_alpha   90.00
_cell.angle_beta   90.00
_cell.angle_gamma   90.00
#
_symmetry.space_group_name_H-M   'P 1'
#
loop_
_entity.id
_entity.type
_entity.pdbx_description
1 polymer ?
#
loop_
_entity_poly.entity_id
_entity_poly.type
_entity_poly.pdbx_seq_one_letter_code
_entity_poly.pdbx_strand_id
1 'polypeptide(L)'
;MLFILLIVAPVFLVAQNKKEKKAEKAKTEEIDKPDISIDLDPEDTLADVDLKVKKNTFYGEKTKRRWTVTEVQGRNQIEDFYTLKEAVEVDAYAPIVYVYDHDKRQIANAKTRAGLIENVLHGPYKRLINDVVVEEGMYFHGVKHERWLNLERDQTLKDKEHFSKGWYRDSEITYYDPEKTKVKEVIPIQYGKKEGMYYYFYENGRVAVRGFYEFDKKIGIWTEYYNTTRVIAKREIQFPPDPYQKRFRTYVRKEWDRFANQLYESPKIK
;
A
#
# COMPACT_ATOMS: atom_id res chain seq x y z
N MET A 1 85.44 1.45 37.24
CA MET A 1 85.14 2.50 36.27
C MET A 1 84.06 2.05 35.36
N LEU A 2 82.87 2.60 35.53
CA LEU A 2 81.67 2.21 34.83
C LEU A 2 81.43 3.20 33.68
N PHE A 3 81.45 2.71 32.46
CA PHE A 3 81.06 3.55 31.27
C PHE A 3 79.60 3.31 31.00
N ILE A 4 78.78 4.37 31.22
CA ILE A 4 77.41 4.42 30.82
C ILE A 4 77.34 4.97 29.39
N LEU A 5 76.89 4.07 28.46
CA LEU A 5 76.70 4.45 27.07
C LEU A 5 75.23 4.86 26.90
N LEU A 6 74.99 6.12 26.66
CA LEU A 6 73.65 6.69 26.41
C LEU A 6 73.28 6.42 24.96
N ILE A 7 72.28 5.52 24.74
CA ILE A 7 71.73 5.28 23.42
C ILE A 7 70.57 6.28 23.21
N VAL A 8 70.80 7.29 22.41
CA VAL A 8 69.76 8.19 21.89
C VAL A 8 69.22 7.55 20.61
N ALA A 9 68.08 6.93 20.66
CA ALA A 9 67.42 6.38 19.51
C ALA A 9 66.58 7.44 18.75
N PRO A 10 66.44 7.33 17.44
CA PRO A 10 65.96 8.44 16.62
C PRO A 10 64.42 8.47 16.60
N VAL A 11 63.83 9.47 17.24
CA VAL A 11 62.40 9.77 17.22
C VAL A 11 61.95 10.39 15.88
N PHE A 12 62.94 10.75 15.01
CA PHE A 12 62.62 11.42 13.73
C PHE A 12 62.16 10.55 12.58
N LEU A 13 62.35 9.23 12.62
CA LEU A 13 61.96 8.36 11.51
C LEU A 13 60.45 7.96 11.50
N VAL A 14 59.74 8.07 12.64
CA VAL A 14 58.34 7.71 12.74
C VAL A 14 57.43 8.83 12.24
N ALA A 15 57.85 10.08 12.27
CA ALA A 15 57.05 11.22 11.83
C ALA A 15 57.00 11.39 10.31
N GLN A 16 58.07 10.99 9.59
CA GLN A 16 58.08 11.04 8.12
C GLN A 16 57.21 9.95 7.49
N ASN A 17 57.23 8.72 8.01
CA ASN A 17 56.38 7.63 7.52
C ASN A 17 54.88 7.87 7.73
N LYS A 18 54.48 8.70 8.69
CA LYS A 18 53.08 9.05 8.94
C LYS A 18 52.54 10.14 8.01
N LYS A 19 53.44 11.03 7.53
CA LYS A 19 53.11 12.07 6.55
C LYS A 19 53.03 11.50 5.12
N GLU A 20 53.91 10.57 4.77
CA GLU A 20 53.88 9.90 3.46
C GLU A 20 52.66 8.98 3.31
N LYS A 21 52.31 8.18 4.33
CA LYS A 21 51.08 7.38 4.30
C LYS A 21 49.79 8.21 4.28
N LYS A 22 49.79 9.45 4.79
CA LYS A 22 48.67 10.36 4.71
C LYS A 22 48.56 11.09 3.38
N ALA A 23 49.70 11.31 2.69
CA ALA A 23 49.73 11.84 1.34
C ALA A 23 49.38 10.78 0.28
N GLU A 24 49.75 9.51 0.51
CA GLU A 24 49.42 8.41 -0.38
C GLU A 24 47.94 8.00 -0.26
N LYS A 25 47.31 8.10 0.94
CA LYS A 25 45.85 7.92 1.11
C LYS A 25 45.02 9.06 0.53
N ALA A 26 45.57 10.26 0.41
CA ALA A 26 44.87 11.39 -0.20
C ALA A 26 44.94 11.38 -1.74
N LYS A 27 45.80 10.56 -2.34
CA LYS A 27 45.94 10.44 -3.81
C LYS A 27 45.13 9.30 -4.43
N THR A 28 44.48 8.43 -3.62
CA THR A 28 43.77 7.25 -4.13
C THR A 28 42.25 7.40 -4.09
N GLU A 29 41.70 8.57 -3.76
CA GLU A 29 40.24 8.81 -3.71
C GLU A 29 39.77 9.98 -4.61
N GLU A 30 40.48 10.27 -5.68
CA GLU A 30 39.88 10.99 -6.81
C GLU A 30 39.32 9.97 -7.80
N ILE A 31 38.29 9.23 -7.39
CA ILE A 31 37.37 8.58 -8.31
C ILE A 31 36.57 9.71 -8.95
N ASP A 32 36.74 9.86 -10.26
CA ASP A 32 35.99 10.71 -11.16
C ASP A 32 34.50 10.64 -10.80
N LYS A 33 34.02 11.54 -9.95
CA LYS A 33 32.61 11.78 -9.78
C LYS A 33 32.16 12.56 -11.00
N PRO A 34 31.25 12.07 -11.81
CA PRO A 34 30.75 12.86 -12.92
C PRO A 34 30.25 14.20 -12.36
N ASP A 35 30.89 15.27 -12.79
CA ASP A 35 30.49 16.64 -12.49
C ASP A 35 29.17 16.89 -13.26
N ILE A 36 28.05 16.58 -12.60
CA ILE A 36 26.71 16.94 -13.10
C ILE A 36 26.49 18.39 -12.64
N SER A 37 27.07 19.33 -13.33
CA SER A 37 26.68 20.72 -13.23
C SER A 37 25.34 20.87 -13.94
N ILE A 38 24.25 20.92 -13.16
CA ILE A 38 22.95 21.35 -13.66
C ILE A 38 23.03 22.89 -13.63
N ASP A 39 23.16 23.50 -14.79
CA ASP A 39 22.94 24.94 -14.95
C ASP A 39 21.44 25.18 -14.71
N LEU A 40 21.10 25.46 -13.47
CA LEU A 40 19.78 25.97 -13.11
C LEU A 40 19.75 27.45 -13.50
N ASP A 41 18.89 27.81 -14.44
CA ASP A 41 18.57 29.21 -14.71
C ASP A 41 18.20 29.89 -13.39
N PRO A 42 18.72 31.09 -13.08
CA PRO A 42 18.41 31.81 -11.86
C PRO A 42 16.91 32.13 -11.68
N GLU A 43 16.08 32.00 -12.73
CA GLU A 43 14.63 32.09 -12.66
C GLU A 43 13.94 30.82 -12.12
N ASP A 44 14.63 29.66 -12.13
CA ASP A 44 14.13 28.39 -11.57
C ASP A 44 14.42 28.22 -10.07
N THR A 45 15.08 29.18 -9.44
CA THR A 45 15.07 29.27 -7.98
C THR A 45 13.66 29.67 -7.56
N LEU A 46 12.80 28.65 -7.39
CA LEU A 46 11.55 28.81 -6.64
C LEU A 46 11.91 29.56 -5.36
N ALA A 47 11.46 30.84 -5.26
CA ALA A 47 11.55 31.57 -4.03
C ALA A 47 11.19 30.61 -2.90
N ASP A 48 12.03 30.56 -1.86
CA ASP A 48 11.76 29.77 -0.64
C ASP A 48 10.39 30.19 -0.12
N VAL A 49 9.36 29.59 -0.68
CA VAL A 49 8.00 29.68 -0.14
C VAL A 49 8.08 28.85 1.11
N ASP A 50 8.25 29.53 2.23
CA ASP A 50 8.11 28.96 3.58
C ASP A 50 6.70 28.35 3.68
N LEU A 51 6.51 27.20 3.04
CA LEU A 51 5.30 26.39 3.15
C LEU A 51 5.27 25.89 4.59
N LYS A 52 4.72 26.73 5.49
CA LYS A 52 4.40 26.30 6.85
C LYS A 52 3.48 25.08 6.75
N VAL A 53 4.10 23.90 6.75
CA VAL A 53 3.37 22.63 6.76
C VAL A 53 2.45 22.64 7.99
N LYS A 54 1.15 22.76 7.76
CA LYS A 54 0.17 22.77 8.84
C LYS A 54 0.18 21.40 9.48
N LYS A 55 0.53 21.36 10.77
CA LYS A 55 0.56 20.11 11.56
C LYS A 55 -0.79 19.38 11.46
N ASN A 56 -0.75 18.07 11.22
CA ASN A 56 -1.93 17.22 11.09
C ASN A 56 -2.91 17.67 9.97
N THR A 57 -2.39 18.19 8.87
CA THR A 57 -3.18 18.52 7.69
C THR A 57 -2.58 17.77 6.51
N PHE A 58 -3.38 16.91 5.88
CA PHE A 58 -2.97 16.11 4.71
C PHE A 58 -3.97 16.35 3.58
N TYR A 59 -3.48 16.47 2.37
CA TYR A 59 -4.29 16.80 1.17
C TYR A 59 -5.21 18.01 1.37
N GLY A 60 -4.79 18.98 2.22
CA GLY A 60 -5.57 20.19 2.53
C GLY A 60 -6.60 20.03 3.65
N GLU A 61 -6.83 18.84 4.15
CA GLU A 61 -7.86 18.52 5.13
C GLU A 61 -7.28 18.28 6.54
N LYS A 62 -7.99 18.78 7.56
CA LYS A 62 -7.57 18.66 8.96
C LYS A 62 -7.84 17.26 9.49
N THR A 63 -6.83 16.66 10.10
CA THR A 63 -6.91 15.31 10.67
C THR A 63 -6.64 15.29 12.16
N LYS A 64 -6.92 14.15 12.77
CA LYS A 64 -6.59 13.82 14.16
C LYS A 64 -5.75 12.55 14.16
N ARG A 65 -4.53 12.59 14.74
CA ARG A 65 -3.70 11.40 14.93
C ARG A 65 -4.34 10.46 15.95
N ARG A 66 -4.27 9.18 15.66
CA ARG A 66 -4.78 8.09 16.49
C ARG A 66 -3.80 6.92 16.46
N TRP A 67 -3.93 6.04 17.43
CA TRP A 67 -3.22 4.75 17.45
C TRP A 67 -4.11 3.68 18.06
N THR A 68 -3.87 2.43 17.67
CA THR A 68 -4.45 1.24 18.30
C THR A 68 -3.33 0.32 18.74
N VAL A 69 -3.58 -0.43 19.79
CA VAL A 69 -2.67 -1.47 20.27
C VAL A 69 -3.48 -2.75 20.38
N THR A 70 -3.04 -3.76 19.65
CA THR A 70 -3.68 -5.09 19.65
C THR A 70 -2.61 -6.14 19.86
N GLU A 71 -2.98 -7.24 20.50
CA GLU A 71 -2.10 -8.41 20.62
C GLU A 71 -2.51 -9.44 19.56
N VAL A 72 -1.59 -9.77 18.67
CA VAL A 72 -1.79 -10.75 17.61
C VAL A 72 -0.73 -11.86 17.76
N GLN A 73 -1.18 -13.07 18.07
CA GLN A 73 -0.30 -14.23 18.26
C GLN A 73 0.83 -13.97 19.28
N GLY A 74 0.53 -13.38 20.43
CA GLY A 74 1.48 -13.05 21.48
C GLY A 74 2.47 -11.92 21.13
N ARG A 75 2.14 -11.09 20.16
CA ARG A 75 2.96 -9.94 19.73
C ARG A 75 2.16 -8.67 19.80
N ASN A 76 2.78 -7.61 20.29
CA ASN A 76 2.17 -6.28 20.29
C ASN A 76 2.17 -5.72 18.87
N GLN A 77 0.99 -5.47 18.33
CA GLN A 77 0.78 -4.74 17.09
C GLN A 77 0.28 -3.34 17.42
N ILE A 78 0.99 -2.34 16.91
CA ILE A 78 0.60 -0.93 17.02
C ILE A 78 0.27 -0.44 15.62
N GLU A 79 -0.87 0.22 15.46
CA GLU A 79 -1.23 0.94 14.25
C GLU A 79 -1.29 2.43 14.58
N ASP A 80 -0.48 3.24 13.90
CA ASP A 80 -0.43 4.70 14.01
C ASP A 80 -1.00 5.31 12.74
N PHE A 81 -2.02 6.12 12.85
CA PHE A 81 -2.78 6.63 11.71
C PHE A 81 -3.47 7.95 12.01
N TYR A 82 -4.07 8.51 10.99
CA TYR A 82 -4.84 9.74 11.08
C TYR A 82 -6.27 9.52 10.59
N THR A 83 -7.22 10.23 11.18
CA THR A 83 -8.63 10.25 10.74
C THR A 83 -9.05 11.68 10.45
N LEU A 84 -9.96 11.87 9.50
CA LEU A 84 -10.60 13.14 9.27
C LEU A 84 -11.34 13.61 10.52
N LYS A 85 -11.37 14.92 10.74
CA LYS A 85 -12.15 15.53 11.84
C LYS A 85 -13.62 15.67 11.49
N GLU A 86 -13.92 15.86 10.23
CA GLU A 86 -15.25 16.05 9.70
C GLU A 86 -15.70 14.79 8.96
N ALA A 87 -17.00 14.55 8.95
CA ALA A 87 -17.59 13.46 8.17
C ALA A 87 -17.49 13.82 6.68
N VAL A 88 -17.15 12.83 5.86
CA VAL A 88 -16.98 13.02 4.42
C VAL A 88 -17.78 12.00 3.64
N GLU A 89 -18.15 12.38 2.43
CA GLU A 89 -18.69 11.46 1.45
C GLU A 89 -17.53 10.66 0.83
N VAL A 90 -17.68 9.34 0.78
CA VAL A 90 -16.70 8.43 0.21
C VAL A 90 -17.14 7.94 -1.16
N ASP A 91 -16.19 7.55 -1.99
CA ASP A 91 -16.48 7.00 -3.31
C ASP A 91 -17.30 5.69 -3.18
N ALA A 92 -18.48 5.68 -3.81
CA ALA A 92 -19.38 4.52 -3.80
C ALA A 92 -18.74 3.28 -4.44
N TYR A 93 -17.79 3.48 -5.35
CA TYR A 93 -17.06 2.42 -6.05
C TYR A 93 -15.76 1.99 -5.35
N ALA A 94 -15.40 2.64 -4.24
CA ALA A 94 -14.21 2.27 -3.49
C ALA A 94 -14.21 0.79 -3.11
N PRO A 95 -13.11 0.05 -3.29
CA PRO A 95 -13.07 -1.39 -3.00
C PRO A 95 -13.29 -1.65 -1.52
N ILE A 96 -12.58 -0.94 -0.65
CA ILE A 96 -12.66 -1.01 0.81
C ILE A 96 -12.47 0.40 1.34
N VAL A 97 -13.33 0.81 2.27
CA VAL A 97 -13.20 2.08 2.99
C VAL A 97 -12.88 1.78 4.45
N TYR A 98 -11.73 2.27 4.90
CA TYR A 98 -11.24 2.08 6.27
C TYR A 98 -11.67 3.23 7.17
N VAL A 99 -12.24 2.89 8.31
CA VAL A 99 -12.71 3.82 9.35
C VAL A 99 -12.19 3.39 10.70
N TYR A 100 -12.08 4.33 11.64
CA TYR A 100 -11.78 4.00 13.02
C TYR A 100 -13.06 3.76 13.81
N ASP A 101 -13.22 2.54 14.31
CA ASP A 101 -14.31 2.14 15.21
C ASP A 101 -13.93 2.50 16.64
N HIS A 102 -14.63 3.49 17.21
CA HIS A 102 -14.39 3.96 18.58
C HIS A 102 -14.75 2.93 19.65
N ASP A 103 -15.79 2.15 19.42
CA ASP A 103 -16.30 1.18 20.41
C ASP A 103 -15.33 0.02 20.55
N LYS A 104 -14.80 -0.45 19.42
CA LYS A 104 -13.84 -1.56 19.37
C LYS A 104 -12.39 -1.09 19.48
N ARG A 105 -12.13 0.22 19.38
CA ARG A 105 -10.79 0.83 19.36
C ARG A 105 -9.86 0.21 18.32
N GLN A 106 -10.38 -0.03 17.12
CA GLN A 106 -9.64 -0.66 16.01
C GLN A 106 -10.01 -0.04 14.67
N ILE A 107 -9.19 -0.27 13.65
CA ILE A 107 -9.51 0.03 12.27
C ILE A 107 -10.50 -1.03 11.77
N ALA A 108 -11.56 -0.59 11.14
CA ALA A 108 -12.62 -1.43 10.58
C ALA A 108 -12.99 -1.00 9.16
N ASN A 109 -13.67 -1.87 8.44
CA ASN A 109 -14.26 -1.51 7.16
C ASN A 109 -15.60 -0.79 7.38
N ALA A 110 -15.84 0.27 6.64
CA ALA A 110 -17.13 0.97 6.69
C ALA A 110 -18.28 0.02 6.30
N LYS A 111 -19.33 0.03 7.09
CA LYS A 111 -20.54 -0.81 6.87
C LYS A 111 -21.36 -0.33 5.69
N THR A 112 -21.32 0.95 5.40
CA THR A 112 -22.02 1.61 4.31
C THR A 112 -21.07 2.53 3.57
N ARG A 113 -21.37 2.81 2.31
CA ARG A 113 -20.69 3.83 1.49
C ARG A 113 -21.64 4.94 1.08
N ALA A 114 -22.86 4.93 1.62
CA ALA A 114 -23.86 5.96 1.37
C ALA A 114 -23.85 7.01 2.47
N GLY A 115 -23.89 8.28 2.05
CA GLY A 115 -23.90 9.42 2.94
C GLY A 115 -22.55 9.81 3.53
N LEU A 116 -22.58 10.67 4.53
CA LEU A 116 -21.39 11.14 5.24
C LEU A 116 -20.92 10.09 6.24
N ILE A 117 -19.64 9.75 6.17
CA ILE A 117 -18.98 8.79 7.05
C ILE A 117 -17.99 9.51 7.94
N GLU A 118 -18.06 9.23 9.25
CA GLU A 118 -17.16 9.78 10.25
C GLU A 118 -15.93 8.90 10.46
N ASN A 119 -14.87 9.52 11.04
CA ASN A 119 -13.64 8.84 11.44
C ASN A 119 -12.95 8.06 10.32
N VAL A 120 -13.10 8.54 9.11
CA VAL A 120 -12.47 7.97 7.91
C VAL A 120 -10.95 8.15 7.99
N LEU A 121 -10.16 7.11 7.67
CA LEU A 121 -8.71 7.19 7.66
C LEU A 121 -8.23 8.15 6.55
N HIS A 122 -7.27 9.05 6.90
CA HIS A 122 -6.78 10.06 5.98
C HIS A 122 -5.40 10.56 6.39
N GLY A 123 -4.40 10.39 5.52
CA GLY A 123 -3.02 10.73 5.80
C GLY A 123 -2.14 9.52 6.07
N PRO A 124 -0.97 9.70 6.70
CA PRO A 124 0.01 8.64 6.93
C PRO A 124 -0.53 7.51 7.81
N TYR A 125 -0.10 6.31 7.48
CA TYR A 125 -0.35 5.09 8.24
C TYR A 125 0.93 4.32 8.46
N LYS A 126 1.10 3.76 9.66
CA LYS A 126 2.17 2.83 9.98
C LYS A 126 1.64 1.71 10.86
N ARG A 127 2.05 0.49 10.56
CA ARG A 127 1.83 -0.68 11.41
C ARG A 127 3.15 -1.21 11.90
N LEU A 128 3.27 -1.36 13.21
CA LEU A 128 4.45 -1.87 13.89
C LEU A 128 4.12 -3.20 14.56
N ILE A 129 5.07 -4.11 14.55
CA ILE A 129 5.03 -5.36 15.34
C ILE A 129 6.27 -5.38 16.23
N ASN A 130 6.09 -5.38 17.55
CA ASN A 130 7.16 -5.25 18.54
C ASN A 130 8.07 -4.05 18.21
N ASP A 131 7.47 -2.87 18.00
CA ASP A 131 8.13 -1.59 17.70
C ASP A 131 8.88 -1.52 16.35
N VAL A 132 8.80 -2.57 15.53
CA VAL A 132 9.38 -2.61 14.18
C VAL A 132 8.30 -2.30 13.13
N VAL A 133 8.54 -1.31 12.27
CA VAL A 133 7.61 -0.97 11.18
C VAL A 133 7.57 -2.11 10.17
N VAL A 134 6.38 -2.65 9.91
CA VAL A 134 6.17 -3.75 8.94
C VAL A 134 5.28 -3.32 7.77
N GLU A 135 4.54 -2.24 7.91
CA GLU A 135 3.74 -1.67 6.83
C GLU A 135 3.66 -0.16 6.99
N GLU A 136 3.81 0.58 5.89
CA GLU A 136 3.55 2.01 5.87
C GLU A 136 2.95 2.46 4.54
N GLY A 137 2.15 3.51 4.59
CA GLY A 137 1.49 4.05 3.41
C GLY A 137 0.67 5.29 3.71
N MET A 138 -0.20 5.63 2.77
CA MET A 138 -1.09 6.80 2.85
C MET A 138 -2.54 6.37 2.63
N TYR A 139 -3.44 6.97 3.41
CA TYR A 139 -4.88 6.89 3.17
C TYR A 139 -5.41 8.22 2.63
N PHE A 140 -6.36 8.13 1.70
CA PHE A 140 -7.15 9.25 1.21
C PHE A 140 -8.64 8.89 1.29
N HIS A 141 -9.43 9.60 2.09
CA HIS A 141 -10.87 9.32 2.31
C HIS A 141 -11.17 7.82 2.56
N GLY A 142 -10.37 7.22 3.44
CA GLY A 142 -10.55 5.82 3.85
C GLY A 142 -10.02 4.76 2.90
N VAL A 143 -9.45 5.13 1.77
CA VAL A 143 -8.89 4.17 0.82
C VAL A 143 -7.37 4.27 0.74
N LYS A 144 -6.70 3.16 0.42
CA LYS A 144 -5.26 3.18 0.16
C LYS A 144 -4.95 4.12 -1.01
N HIS A 145 -3.93 4.96 -0.84
CA HIS A 145 -3.51 5.94 -1.84
C HIS A 145 -1.99 6.05 -1.86
N GLU A 146 -1.42 6.44 -3.01
CA GLU A 146 0.02 6.55 -3.23
C GLU A 146 0.80 5.25 -2.96
N ARG A 147 2.02 5.39 -2.45
CA ARG A 147 2.94 4.28 -2.22
C ARG A 147 2.65 3.59 -0.90
N TRP A 148 2.60 2.26 -0.94
CA TRP A 148 2.54 1.38 0.22
C TRP A 148 3.76 0.47 0.24
N LEU A 149 4.37 0.32 1.41
CA LEU A 149 5.51 -0.54 1.64
C LEU A 149 5.16 -1.61 2.65
N ASN A 150 5.44 -2.84 2.31
CA ASN A 150 5.46 -3.97 3.24
C ASN A 150 6.92 -4.34 3.50
N LEU A 151 7.31 -4.38 4.76
CA LEU A 151 8.67 -4.63 5.21
C LEU A 151 8.73 -5.91 6.01
N GLU A 152 9.83 -6.64 5.89
CA GLU A 152 10.18 -7.71 6.81
C GLU A 152 10.69 -7.11 8.13
N ARG A 153 10.89 -7.94 9.16
CA ARG A 153 11.34 -7.48 10.47
C ARG A 153 12.75 -6.91 10.48
N ASP A 154 13.59 -7.35 9.57
CA ASP A 154 14.94 -6.85 9.36
C ASP A 154 14.98 -5.54 8.52
N GLN A 155 13.81 -4.96 8.25
CA GLN A 155 13.59 -3.76 7.43
C GLN A 155 13.91 -3.96 5.94
N THR A 156 14.07 -5.19 5.48
CA THR A 156 14.14 -5.47 4.03
C THR A 156 12.76 -5.26 3.39
N LEU A 157 12.76 -4.73 2.17
CA LEU A 157 11.54 -4.51 1.42
C LEU A 157 10.98 -5.85 0.96
N LYS A 158 9.78 -6.19 1.46
CA LYS A 158 9.04 -7.38 1.02
C LYS A 158 8.22 -7.11 -0.22
N ASP A 159 7.49 -5.98 -0.22
CA ASP A 159 6.63 -5.59 -1.32
C ASP A 159 6.44 -4.08 -1.36
N LYS A 160 6.19 -3.55 -2.58
CA LYS A 160 5.92 -2.14 -2.85
C LYS A 160 4.76 -2.01 -3.82
N GLU A 161 3.67 -1.50 -3.32
CA GLU A 161 2.46 -1.29 -4.09
C GLU A 161 2.21 0.21 -4.33
N HIS A 162 1.52 0.53 -5.42
CA HIS A 162 1.04 1.88 -5.70
C HIS A 162 -0.46 1.88 -5.91
N PHE A 163 -1.15 2.76 -5.17
CA PHE A 163 -2.59 2.90 -5.25
C PHE A 163 -3.00 4.29 -5.75
N SER A 164 -4.13 4.34 -6.42
CA SER A 164 -4.86 5.55 -6.73
C SER A 164 -6.31 5.37 -6.31
N LYS A 165 -6.74 6.12 -5.28
CA LYS A 165 -8.12 6.06 -4.74
C LYS A 165 -8.62 4.64 -4.48
N GLY A 166 -7.76 3.80 -3.87
CA GLY A 166 -8.10 2.44 -3.47
C GLY A 166 -7.83 1.36 -4.50
N TRP A 167 -7.53 1.72 -5.73
CA TRP A 167 -7.18 0.79 -6.80
C TRP A 167 -5.67 0.79 -7.04
N TYR A 168 -5.11 -0.32 -7.51
CA TYR A 168 -3.73 -0.31 -7.99
C TYR A 168 -3.59 0.73 -9.10
N ARG A 169 -2.52 1.50 -9.07
CA ARG A 169 -2.31 2.66 -9.94
C ARG A 169 -2.43 2.32 -11.43
N ASP A 170 -1.94 1.16 -11.84
CA ASP A 170 -1.90 0.73 -13.23
C ASP A 170 -3.14 -0.07 -13.65
N SER A 171 -4.18 -0.19 -12.79
CA SER A 171 -5.42 -0.88 -13.10
C SER A 171 -6.13 -0.25 -14.29
N GLU A 172 -6.66 -1.10 -15.17
CA GLU A 172 -7.51 -0.67 -16.26
C GLU A 172 -8.94 -0.44 -15.73
N ILE A 173 -9.39 0.81 -15.77
CA ILE A 173 -10.72 1.20 -15.29
C ILE A 173 -11.55 1.69 -16.48
N THR A 174 -12.69 1.03 -16.72
CA THR A 174 -13.71 1.48 -17.68
C THR A 174 -14.90 2.09 -16.95
N TYR A 175 -15.63 2.96 -17.67
CA TYR A 175 -16.72 3.73 -17.08
C TYR A 175 -17.99 3.58 -17.93
N TYR A 176 -19.16 3.81 -17.32
CA TYR A 176 -20.44 3.89 -18.01
C TYR A 176 -20.64 5.24 -18.70
N ASP A 177 -20.04 6.32 -18.13
CA ASP A 177 -20.20 7.71 -18.50
C ASP A 177 -18.89 8.33 -18.99
N PRO A 178 -18.94 9.32 -19.92
CA PRO A 178 -17.76 10.03 -20.40
C PRO A 178 -17.05 10.84 -19.31
N GLU A 179 -17.81 11.33 -18.32
CA GLU A 179 -17.34 12.13 -17.20
C GLU A 179 -16.53 11.31 -16.18
N LYS A 180 -16.48 9.97 -16.36
CA LYS A 180 -15.74 9.02 -15.51
C LYS A 180 -16.18 9.05 -14.04
N THR A 181 -17.48 9.26 -13.79
CA THR A 181 -18.07 9.24 -12.46
C THR A 181 -18.60 7.88 -12.06
N LYS A 182 -19.03 7.05 -13.05
CA LYS A 182 -19.63 5.74 -12.83
C LYS A 182 -18.72 4.64 -13.33
N VAL A 183 -18.00 4.00 -12.42
CA VAL A 183 -17.11 2.88 -12.75
C VAL A 183 -17.92 1.69 -13.24
N LYS A 184 -17.51 1.10 -14.35
CA LYS A 184 -18.10 -0.08 -14.95
C LYS A 184 -17.30 -1.34 -14.63
N GLU A 185 -16.00 -1.29 -14.87
CA GLU A 185 -15.11 -2.43 -14.72
C GLU A 185 -13.75 -1.99 -14.22
N VAL A 186 -13.16 -2.77 -13.32
CA VAL A 186 -11.79 -2.60 -12.84
C VAL A 186 -11.05 -3.91 -13.01
N ILE A 187 -10.07 -3.89 -13.90
CA ILE A 187 -9.13 -4.98 -14.11
C ILE A 187 -7.85 -4.63 -13.35
N PRO A 188 -7.49 -5.36 -12.29
CA PRO A 188 -6.29 -5.07 -11.51
C PRO A 188 -5.05 -5.41 -12.33
N ILE A 189 -4.14 -4.46 -12.48
CA ILE A 189 -2.84 -4.67 -13.14
C ILE A 189 -1.74 -4.36 -12.15
N GLN A 190 -0.85 -5.33 -11.95
CA GLN A 190 0.37 -5.19 -11.19
C GLN A 190 1.54 -5.76 -12.00
N TYR A 191 2.65 -5.03 -12.08
CA TYR A 191 3.83 -5.45 -12.84
C TYR A 191 3.51 -5.90 -14.27
N GLY A 192 2.53 -5.25 -14.93
CA GLY A 192 2.10 -5.53 -16.29
C GLY A 192 1.27 -6.80 -16.48
N LYS A 193 0.79 -7.42 -15.41
CA LYS A 193 -0.07 -8.61 -15.42
C LYS A 193 -1.38 -8.36 -14.68
N LYS A 194 -2.44 -9.09 -15.07
CA LYS A 194 -3.67 -9.10 -14.30
C LYS A 194 -3.42 -9.83 -12.99
N GLU A 195 -3.40 -9.07 -11.89
CA GLU A 195 -3.05 -9.54 -10.55
C GLU A 195 -3.88 -8.83 -9.51
N GLY A 196 -4.70 -9.56 -8.72
CA GLY A 196 -5.51 -9.00 -7.67
C GLY A 196 -7.02 -9.11 -7.90
N MET A 197 -7.79 -8.33 -7.13
CA MET A 197 -9.25 -8.38 -7.15
C MET A 197 -9.82 -7.66 -8.37
N TYR A 198 -10.61 -8.39 -9.15
CA TYR A 198 -11.41 -7.92 -10.26
C TYR A 198 -12.80 -7.51 -9.78
N TYR A 199 -13.34 -6.42 -10.33
CA TYR A 199 -14.69 -5.96 -10.10
C TYR A 199 -15.38 -5.54 -11.39
N TYR A 200 -16.65 -5.91 -11.50
CA TYR A 200 -17.60 -5.35 -12.45
C TYR A 200 -18.79 -4.80 -11.68
N PHE A 201 -19.19 -3.59 -11.98
CA PHE A 201 -20.24 -2.87 -11.27
C PHE A 201 -21.49 -2.75 -12.13
N TYR A 202 -22.64 -2.66 -11.51
CA TYR A 202 -23.84 -2.06 -12.09
C TYR A 202 -23.69 -0.54 -12.10
N GLU A 203 -24.46 0.15 -12.97
CA GLU A 203 -24.40 1.62 -13.09
C GLU A 203 -24.70 2.37 -11.77
N ASN A 204 -25.44 1.74 -10.86
CA ASN A 204 -25.75 2.27 -9.53
C ASN A 204 -24.67 2.02 -8.46
N GLY A 205 -23.46 1.62 -8.85
CA GLY A 205 -22.33 1.39 -7.96
C GLY A 205 -22.34 0.05 -7.20
N ARG A 206 -23.35 -0.80 -7.42
CA ARG A 206 -23.36 -2.13 -6.81
C ARG A 206 -22.49 -3.10 -7.57
N VAL A 207 -21.78 -3.95 -6.84
CA VAL A 207 -20.95 -4.99 -7.45
C VAL A 207 -21.85 -5.99 -8.20
N ALA A 208 -21.58 -6.21 -9.48
CA ALA A 208 -22.23 -7.19 -10.32
C ALA A 208 -21.40 -8.50 -10.40
N VAL A 209 -20.07 -8.39 -10.50
CA VAL A 209 -19.15 -9.53 -10.50
C VAL A 209 -17.92 -9.17 -9.69
N ARG A 210 -17.40 -10.13 -8.94
CA ARG A 210 -16.07 -10.05 -8.36
C ARG A 210 -15.35 -11.38 -8.50
N GLY A 211 -14.02 -11.32 -8.62
CA GLY A 211 -13.17 -12.50 -8.69
C GLY A 211 -11.73 -12.12 -8.44
N PHE A 212 -10.83 -13.04 -8.64
CA PHE A 212 -9.40 -12.84 -8.46
C PHE A 212 -8.64 -13.25 -9.70
N TYR A 213 -7.69 -12.41 -10.11
CA TYR A 213 -6.70 -12.72 -11.13
C TYR A 213 -5.35 -13.01 -10.48
N GLU A 214 -4.64 -13.98 -11.03
CA GLU A 214 -3.26 -14.29 -10.73
C GLU A 214 -2.55 -14.69 -12.02
N PHE A 215 -1.44 -14.03 -12.34
CA PHE A 215 -0.69 -14.22 -13.59
C PHE A 215 -1.58 -14.26 -14.84
N ASP A 216 -2.42 -13.26 -15.03
CA ASP A 216 -3.37 -13.10 -16.14
C ASP A 216 -4.52 -14.13 -16.19
N LYS A 217 -4.63 -15.04 -15.21
CA LYS A 217 -5.64 -16.09 -15.18
C LYS A 217 -6.65 -15.87 -14.07
N LYS A 218 -7.90 -16.23 -14.36
CA LYS A 218 -8.96 -16.29 -13.34
C LYS A 218 -8.68 -17.46 -12.42
N ILE A 219 -8.65 -17.20 -11.10
CA ILE A 219 -8.47 -18.24 -10.09
C ILE A 219 -9.55 -18.19 -9.01
N GLY A 220 -9.68 -19.29 -8.26
CA GLY A 220 -10.56 -19.37 -7.11
C GLY A 220 -12.06 -19.25 -7.46
N ILE A 221 -12.80 -18.58 -6.59
CA ILE A 221 -14.24 -18.41 -6.73
C ILE A 221 -14.57 -17.05 -7.31
N TRP A 222 -15.29 -17.04 -8.44
CA TRP A 222 -15.87 -15.86 -9.04
C TRP A 222 -17.36 -15.79 -8.70
N THR A 223 -17.81 -14.66 -8.17
CA THR A 223 -19.17 -14.48 -7.72
C THR A 223 -19.89 -13.42 -8.55
N GLU A 224 -21.03 -13.77 -9.10
CA GLU A 224 -22.00 -12.84 -9.70
C GLU A 224 -23.08 -12.49 -8.68
N TYR A 225 -23.55 -11.26 -8.72
CA TYR A 225 -24.58 -10.75 -7.79
C TYR A 225 -25.79 -10.23 -8.52
N TYR A 226 -26.93 -10.25 -7.83
CA TYR A 226 -28.13 -9.56 -8.30
C TYR A 226 -28.03 -8.04 -8.03
N ASN A 227 -28.65 -7.23 -8.91
CA ASN A 227 -28.77 -5.80 -8.66
C ASN A 227 -29.92 -5.53 -7.68
N THR A 228 -29.72 -5.84 -6.42
CA THR A 228 -30.66 -5.68 -5.32
C THR A 228 -30.06 -4.84 -4.22
N THR A 229 -30.90 -4.25 -3.34
CA THR A 229 -30.42 -3.44 -2.20
C THR A 229 -29.58 -4.27 -1.23
N ARG A 230 -29.97 -5.54 -1.02
CA ARG A 230 -29.17 -6.50 -0.25
C ARG A 230 -28.15 -7.16 -1.19
N VAL A 231 -26.96 -7.43 -0.68
CA VAL A 231 -25.93 -8.16 -1.44
C VAL A 231 -26.35 -9.64 -1.49
N ILE A 232 -26.93 -10.05 -2.61
CA ILE A 232 -27.36 -11.43 -2.84
C ILE A 232 -26.55 -12.00 -4.00
N ALA A 233 -25.83 -13.09 -3.74
CA ALA A 233 -25.13 -13.82 -4.78
C ALA A 233 -26.16 -14.44 -5.75
N LYS A 234 -25.87 -14.38 -7.05
CA LYS A 234 -26.64 -15.03 -8.09
C LYS A 234 -26.01 -16.39 -8.42
N ARG A 235 -24.69 -16.40 -8.55
CA ARG A 235 -23.94 -17.57 -8.97
C ARG A 235 -22.50 -17.51 -8.53
N GLU A 236 -21.96 -18.62 -8.11
CA GLU A 236 -20.53 -18.84 -7.89
C GLU A 236 -19.97 -19.78 -8.95
N ILE A 237 -18.83 -19.40 -9.54
CA ILE A 237 -18.10 -20.18 -10.52
C ILE A 237 -16.73 -20.49 -9.95
N GLN A 238 -16.37 -21.77 -9.92
CA GLN A 238 -15.06 -22.22 -9.49
C GLN A 238 -14.11 -22.27 -10.68
N PHE A 239 -13.08 -21.45 -10.63
CA PHE A 239 -11.89 -21.50 -11.47
C PHE A 239 -10.78 -22.30 -10.79
N PRO A 240 -9.66 -22.63 -11.47
CA PRO A 240 -8.53 -23.28 -10.83
C PRO A 240 -8.11 -22.54 -9.55
N PRO A 241 -7.76 -23.26 -8.47
CA PRO A 241 -7.22 -22.61 -7.26
C PRO A 241 -5.80 -22.05 -7.45
N ASP A 242 -5.09 -22.53 -8.46
CA ASP A 242 -3.71 -22.18 -8.80
C ASP A 242 -3.61 -21.86 -10.30
N PRO A 243 -2.94 -20.77 -10.72
CA PRO A 243 -2.82 -20.35 -12.11
C PRO A 243 -2.05 -21.35 -12.98
N TYR A 244 -1.25 -22.23 -12.38
CA TYR A 244 -0.45 -23.24 -13.09
C TYR A 244 -1.16 -24.59 -13.26
N GLN A 245 -2.33 -24.76 -12.66
CA GLN A 245 -3.10 -26.00 -12.75
C GLN A 245 -3.67 -26.24 -14.17
N LYS A 246 -3.03 -27.10 -14.95
CA LYS A 246 -3.38 -27.32 -16.37
C LYS A 246 -4.67 -28.12 -16.62
N ARG A 247 -5.06 -29.01 -15.67
CA ARG A 247 -6.15 -29.97 -15.85
C ARG A 247 -7.36 -29.67 -14.95
N PHE A 248 -7.73 -28.38 -14.84
CA PHE A 248 -8.91 -28.00 -14.08
C PHE A 248 -10.06 -27.64 -15.03
N ARG A 249 -11.23 -28.23 -14.79
CA ARG A 249 -12.45 -27.89 -15.52
C ARG A 249 -13.28 -26.95 -14.67
N THR A 250 -13.42 -25.72 -15.11
CA THR A 250 -14.28 -24.70 -14.50
C THR A 250 -15.71 -25.21 -14.40
N TYR A 251 -16.39 -24.97 -13.28
CA TYR A 251 -17.79 -25.40 -13.07
C TYR A 251 -18.54 -24.39 -12.21
N VAL A 252 -19.87 -24.38 -12.36
CA VAL A 252 -20.75 -23.64 -11.46
C VAL A 252 -20.75 -24.35 -10.11
N ARG A 253 -20.42 -23.60 -9.06
CA ARG A 253 -20.31 -24.09 -7.69
C ARG A 253 -21.68 -24.06 -6.99
N LYS A 254 -22.35 -22.87 -7.01
CA LYS A 254 -23.67 -22.64 -6.41
C LYS A 254 -24.44 -21.64 -7.24
N GLU A 255 -25.77 -21.73 -7.16
CA GLU A 255 -26.69 -20.74 -7.73
C GLU A 255 -27.82 -20.44 -6.74
N TRP A 256 -28.30 -19.20 -6.75
CA TRP A 256 -29.36 -18.70 -5.89
C TRP A 256 -30.38 -17.88 -6.71
N ASP A 257 -31.59 -17.78 -6.20
CA ASP A 257 -32.60 -16.85 -6.69
C ASP A 257 -32.43 -15.44 -6.07
N ARG A 258 -33.29 -14.50 -6.47
CA ARG A 258 -33.30 -13.12 -5.96
C ARG A 258 -33.60 -13.00 -4.46
N PHE A 259 -34.16 -14.04 -3.87
CA PHE A 259 -34.56 -14.10 -2.47
C PHE A 259 -33.52 -14.81 -1.60
N ALA A 260 -32.36 -15.15 -2.21
CA ALA A 260 -31.26 -15.91 -1.61
C ALA A 260 -31.60 -17.39 -1.31
N ASN A 261 -32.66 -17.95 -1.92
CA ASN A 261 -32.89 -19.39 -1.87
C ASN A 261 -31.90 -20.09 -2.79
N GLN A 262 -31.25 -21.13 -2.28
CA GLN A 262 -30.27 -21.89 -3.07
C GLN A 262 -31.01 -22.78 -4.08
N LEU A 263 -30.67 -22.60 -5.37
CA LEU A 263 -31.27 -23.35 -6.49
C LEU A 263 -30.39 -24.55 -6.87
N TYR A 264 -29.09 -24.39 -6.76
CA TYR A 264 -28.14 -25.42 -7.17
C TYR A 264 -26.89 -25.42 -6.29
N GLU A 265 -26.40 -26.61 -6.04
CA GLU A 265 -25.07 -26.83 -5.44
C GLU A 265 -24.36 -27.98 -6.19
N SER A 266 -23.12 -27.73 -6.57
CA SER A 266 -22.33 -28.72 -7.27
C SER A 266 -21.96 -29.91 -6.37
N PRO A 267 -22.11 -31.15 -6.80
CA PRO A 267 -21.65 -32.33 -6.04
C PRO A 267 -20.11 -32.37 -5.85
N LYS A 268 -19.38 -31.49 -6.53
CA LYS A 268 -17.91 -31.33 -6.37
C LYS A 268 -17.52 -30.54 -5.13
N ILE A 269 -18.47 -29.90 -4.47
CA ILE A 269 -18.24 -29.23 -3.18
C ILE A 269 -18.31 -30.31 -2.10
N LYS A 270 -17.17 -30.75 -1.62
CA LYS A 270 -17.06 -31.65 -0.46
C LYS A 270 -16.30 -30.95 0.64
#